data_61078f98309a18263c6d00d5c4b9b42f
#
_entry.id   61078f98309a18263c6d00d5c4b9b42f
#
_cell.length_a   1.000
_cell.length_b   1.000
_cell.length_c   1.000
_cell.angle_alpha   90.00
_cell.angle_beta   90.00
_cell.angle_gamma   90.00
#
_symmetry.space_group_name_H-M   'P 1'
#
loop_
_entity.id
_entity.type
_entity.pdbx_description
1 polymer ?
#
loop_
_entity_poly.entity_id
_entity_poly.type
_entity_poly.pdbx_seq_one_letter_code
_entity_poly.pdbx_strand_id
1 'polypeptide(L)'
;METPFYQVDVFTNHIFGGNPLAVFTKGQDLKEEYLQKVAREMNLSETTFVFPSTKDEADFDVRIFTPTREIPFAGHPTLGTAYVLRKNGWVTKDKNPIRLNLKAGIIPVCAEKDKDFMQHPAAKTLYEL
;
A
#
# COMPACT_ATOMS: atom_id res chain seq x y z
N MET A 1 -17.61 10.90 10.17
CA MET A 1 -16.15 11.07 10.10
C MET A 1 -15.71 10.92 8.66
N GLU A 2 -14.93 11.86 8.18
CA GLU A 2 -14.36 11.78 6.84
C GLU A 2 -12.92 11.31 6.93
N THR A 3 -12.56 10.30 6.17
CA THR A 3 -11.18 9.85 6.06
C THR A 3 -10.82 9.72 4.59
N PRO A 4 -9.66 10.23 4.19
CA PRO A 4 -9.28 10.19 2.78
C PRO A 4 -8.89 8.79 2.35
N PHE A 5 -9.22 8.46 1.10
CA PHE A 5 -8.69 7.28 0.48
C PHE A 5 -8.47 7.55 -1.00
N TYR A 6 -7.64 6.73 -1.60
CA TYR A 6 -7.29 6.83 -3.01
C TYR A 6 -7.50 5.46 -3.66
N GLN A 7 -8.04 5.46 -4.87
CA GLN A 7 -8.15 4.23 -5.64
C GLN A 7 -7.22 4.30 -6.82
N VAL A 8 -6.40 3.27 -7.01
CA VAL A 8 -5.43 3.20 -8.10
C VAL A 8 -5.51 1.84 -8.77
N ASP A 9 -5.15 1.80 -10.06
CA ASP A 9 -4.93 0.56 -10.78
C ASP A 9 -3.44 0.28 -10.82
N VAL A 10 -3.04 -0.93 -10.40
CA VAL A 10 -1.64 -1.32 -10.28
C VAL A 10 -1.29 -2.26 -11.44
N PHE A 11 -0.03 -2.22 -11.87
CA PHE A 11 0.51 -3.02 -12.99
C PHE A 11 -0.06 -2.61 -14.36
N THR A 12 -0.39 -1.32 -14.53
CA THR A 12 -0.90 -0.84 -15.82
C THR A 12 -0.54 0.62 -16.02
N ASN A 13 -0.46 1.02 -17.30
CA ASN A 13 -0.39 2.41 -17.71
C ASN A 13 -1.75 2.95 -18.17
N HIS A 14 -2.77 2.11 -18.15
CA HIS A 14 -4.10 2.45 -18.66
C HIS A 14 -5.14 2.39 -17.55
N ILE A 15 -6.03 3.37 -17.52
CA ILE A 15 -7.16 3.37 -16.61
C ILE A 15 -7.97 2.09 -16.84
N PHE A 16 -8.39 1.45 -15.76
CA PHE A 16 -9.17 0.20 -15.74
C PHE A 16 -8.43 -1.02 -16.27
N GLY A 17 -7.14 -0.89 -16.52
CA GLY A 17 -6.37 -2.00 -17.11
C GLY A 17 -5.62 -2.87 -16.14
N GLY A 18 -5.58 -2.54 -14.84
CA GLY A 18 -4.78 -3.27 -13.86
C GLY A 18 -5.60 -3.84 -12.72
N ASN A 19 -4.92 -4.05 -11.58
CA ASN A 19 -5.55 -4.51 -10.34
C ASN A 19 -5.94 -3.31 -9.49
N PRO A 20 -7.23 -3.10 -9.21
CA PRO A 20 -7.66 -1.96 -8.41
C PRO A 20 -7.27 -2.14 -6.94
N LEU A 21 -6.93 -1.03 -6.32
CA LEU A 21 -6.52 -0.97 -4.91
C LEU A 21 -7.09 0.29 -4.28
N ALA A 22 -7.64 0.18 -3.09
CA ALA A 22 -8.00 1.33 -2.27
C ALA A 22 -6.95 1.52 -1.18
N VAL A 23 -6.46 2.74 -1.00
CA VAL A 23 -5.44 3.08 -0.01
C VAL A 23 -6.00 4.15 0.93
N PHE A 24 -6.12 3.82 2.21
CA PHE A 24 -6.54 4.75 3.24
C PHE A 24 -5.29 5.27 3.93
N THR A 25 -4.91 6.52 3.64
CA THR A 25 -3.64 7.09 4.09
C THR A 25 -3.64 7.51 5.56
N LYS A 26 -4.79 7.56 6.19
CA LYS A 26 -4.92 7.86 7.62
C LYS A 26 -5.67 6.73 8.32
N GLY A 27 -5.07 5.54 8.31
CA GLY A 27 -5.69 4.38 8.94
C GLY A 27 -5.97 4.58 10.41
N GLN A 28 -5.16 5.39 11.10
CA GLN A 28 -5.35 5.68 12.52
C GLN A 28 -6.65 6.43 12.82
N ASP A 29 -7.28 7.03 11.81
CA ASP A 29 -8.57 7.70 11.99
C ASP A 29 -9.73 6.71 12.08
N LEU A 30 -9.49 5.44 11.74
CA LEU A 30 -10.50 4.39 11.77
C LEU A 30 -10.28 3.50 12.97
N LYS A 31 -11.39 3.07 13.59
CA LYS A 31 -11.32 2.10 14.68
C LYS A 31 -10.89 0.74 14.11
N GLU A 32 -10.15 -0.02 14.93
CA GLU A 32 -9.68 -1.35 14.54
C GLU A 32 -10.82 -2.22 13.99
N GLU A 33 -11.95 -2.20 14.64
CA GLU A 33 -13.11 -3.05 14.26
C GLU A 33 -13.70 -2.68 12.91
N TYR A 34 -13.39 -1.52 12.36
CA TYR A 34 -13.93 -1.09 11.08
C TYR A 34 -13.05 -1.43 9.89
N LEU A 35 -11.78 -1.76 10.12
CA LEU A 35 -10.85 -1.97 8.99
C LEU A 35 -11.35 -3.06 8.05
N GLN A 36 -11.71 -4.22 8.61
CA GLN A 36 -12.21 -5.32 7.78
C GLN A 36 -13.55 -4.99 7.14
N LYS A 37 -14.40 -4.26 7.85
CA LYS A 37 -15.69 -3.86 7.31
C LYS A 37 -15.55 -2.91 6.13
N VAL A 38 -14.61 -1.98 6.22
CA VAL A 38 -14.30 -1.05 5.13
C VAL A 38 -13.79 -1.82 3.92
N ALA A 39 -12.86 -2.76 4.13
CA ALA A 39 -12.32 -3.56 3.03
C ALA A 39 -13.41 -4.37 2.34
N ARG A 40 -14.35 -4.91 3.10
CA ARG A 40 -15.48 -5.63 2.51
C ARG A 40 -16.38 -4.69 1.72
N GLU A 41 -16.64 -3.50 2.25
CA GLU A 41 -17.50 -2.52 1.58
C GLU A 41 -16.87 -2.03 0.27
N MET A 42 -15.54 -1.81 0.27
CA MET A 42 -14.83 -1.43 -0.95
C MET A 42 -14.90 -2.52 -2.01
N ASN A 43 -14.88 -3.76 -1.59
CA ASN A 43 -15.02 -4.94 -2.45
C ASN A 43 -14.02 -5.00 -3.59
N LEU A 44 -12.80 -4.53 -3.34
CA LEU A 44 -11.68 -4.66 -4.26
C LEU A 44 -10.82 -5.83 -3.82
N SER A 45 -9.91 -6.29 -4.70
CA SER A 45 -9.01 -7.39 -4.36
C SER A 45 -8.31 -7.16 -3.03
N GLU A 46 -7.77 -5.96 -2.85
CA GLU A 46 -7.18 -5.55 -1.58
C GLU A 46 -7.52 -4.10 -1.26
N THR A 47 -7.49 -3.82 0.04
CA THR A 47 -7.57 -2.46 0.59
C THR A 47 -6.44 -2.33 1.60
N THR A 48 -5.68 -1.24 1.53
CA THR A 48 -4.59 -1.00 2.47
C THR A 48 -4.91 0.17 3.38
N PHE A 49 -4.39 0.09 4.61
CA PHE A 49 -4.50 1.14 5.61
C PHE A 49 -3.09 1.50 6.04
N VAL A 50 -2.77 2.79 5.96
CA VAL A 50 -1.45 3.33 6.27
C VAL A 50 -1.52 4.00 7.62
N PHE A 51 -0.54 3.72 8.47
CA PHE A 51 -0.43 4.26 9.83
C PHE A 51 0.95 4.86 10.02
N PRO A 52 1.11 5.79 10.99
CA PRO A 52 2.44 6.22 11.38
C PRO A 52 3.28 5.00 11.78
N SER A 53 4.56 5.02 11.43
CA SER A 53 5.42 3.87 11.69
C SER A 53 5.63 3.64 13.18
N THR A 54 5.59 2.36 13.58
CA THR A 54 5.96 1.94 14.93
C THR A 54 7.42 1.53 15.03
N LYS A 55 8.15 1.55 13.91
CA LYS A 55 9.57 1.15 13.85
C LYS A 55 10.39 2.27 13.23
N ASP A 56 11.57 2.53 13.80
CA ASP A 56 12.48 3.57 13.29
C ASP A 56 12.98 3.25 11.88
N GLU A 57 13.10 1.97 11.54
CA GLU A 57 13.62 1.54 10.23
C GLU A 57 12.60 1.67 9.11
N ALA A 58 11.34 1.96 9.43
CA ALA A 58 10.26 2.04 8.44
C ALA A 58 9.67 3.45 8.39
N ASP A 59 9.10 3.78 7.26
CA ASP A 59 8.47 5.08 7.06
C ASP A 59 7.00 5.05 7.46
N PHE A 60 6.32 3.94 7.23
CA PHE A 60 4.92 3.75 7.58
C PHE A 60 4.66 2.31 7.93
N ASP A 61 3.69 2.09 8.81
CA ASP A 61 3.08 0.77 8.98
C ASP A 61 1.95 0.65 7.99
N VAL A 62 1.80 -0.51 7.36
CA VAL A 62 0.76 -0.78 6.38
C VAL A 62 0.10 -2.11 6.69
N ARG A 63 -1.22 -2.10 6.68
CA ARG A 63 -2.00 -3.33 6.83
C ARG A 63 -2.80 -3.56 5.57
N ILE A 64 -2.86 -4.82 5.14
CA ILE A 64 -3.46 -5.23 3.88
C ILE A 64 -4.65 -6.14 4.16
N PHE A 65 -5.80 -5.78 3.62
CA PHE A 65 -7.02 -6.56 3.80
C PHE A 65 -7.60 -6.96 2.45
N THR A 66 -8.06 -8.20 2.36
CA THR A 66 -8.99 -8.61 1.31
C THR A 66 -10.41 -8.34 1.81
N PRO A 67 -11.44 -8.54 0.99
CA PRO A 67 -12.81 -8.39 1.49
C PRO A 67 -13.17 -9.28 2.67
N THR A 68 -12.43 -10.37 2.91
CA THR A 68 -12.77 -11.34 3.95
C THR A 68 -11.75 -11.45 5.07
N ARG A 69 -10.50 -11.01 4.89
CA ARG A 69 -9.47 -11.18 5.92
C ARG A 69 -8.29 -10.26 5.70
N GLU A 70 -7.53 -10.06 6.76
CA GLU A 70 -6.23 -9.41 6.68
C GLU A 70 -5.18 -10.40 6.21
N ILE A 71 -4.25 -9.95 5.37
CA ILE A 71 -3.15 -10.78 4.86
C ILE A 71 -1.80 -10.13 5.19
N PRO A 72 -0.74 -10.95 5.38
CA PRO A 72 0.57 -10.41 5.81
C PRO A 72 1.34 -9.72 4.69
N PHE A 73 1.11 -10.07 3.44
CA PHE A 73 1.82 -9.50 2.30
C PHE A 73 1.06 -9.77 1.01
N ALA A 74 1.11 -8.79 0.10
CA ALA A 74 0.69 -8.97 -1.28
C ALA A 74 1.44 -7.94 -2.13
N GLY A 75 1.80 -8.32 -3.35
CA GLY A 75 2.66 -7.50 -4.21
C GLY A 75 2.00 -6.21 -4.67
N HIS A 76 0.86 -6.31 -5.33
CA HIS A 76 0.28 -5.10 -5.92
C HIS A 76 -0.20 -4.09 -4.87
N PRO A 77 -0.77 -4.47 -3.71
CA PRO A 77 -1.12 -3.44 -2.73
C PRO A 77 0.10 -2.77 -2.11
N THR A 78 1.23 -3.44 -2.00
CA THR A 78 2.47 -2.82 -1.51
C THR A 78 2.96 -1.77 -2.50
N LEU A 79 3.03 -2.11 -3.78
CA LEU A 79 3.46 -1.18 -4.82
C LEU A 79 2.49 -0.01 -4.96
N GLY A 80 1.19 -0.30 -4.97
CA GLY A 80 0.17 0.74 -5.11
C GLY A 80 0.14 1.69 -3.94
N THR A 81 0.35 1.20 -2.72
CA THR A 81 0.39 2.04 -1.53
C THR A 81 1.59 3.00 -1.60
N ALA A 82 2.77 2.49 -1.97
CA ALA A 82 3.95 3.34 -2.12
C ALA A 82 3.72 4.42 -3.20
N TYR A 83 3.12 4.04 -4.31
CA TYR A 83 2.78 4.99 -5.36
C TYR A 83 1.88 6.12 -4.85
N VAL A 84 0.82 5.77 -4.12
CA VAL A 84 -0.09 6.76 -3.55
C VAL A 84 0.64 7.70 -2.59
N LEU A 85 1.50 7.15 -1.74
CA LEU A 85 2.25 7.95 -0.78
C LEU A 85 3.20 8.93 -1.47
N ARG A 86 3.87 8.51 -2.54
CA ARG A 86 4.73 9.40 -3.31
C ARG A 86 3.95 10.48 -4.04
N LYS A 87 2.89 10.06 -4.73
CA LYS A 87 2.13 10.93 -5.62
C LYS A 87 1.43 12.04 -4.85
N ASN A 88 1.02 11.77 -3.62
CA ASN A 88 0.21 12.69 -2.84
C ASN A 88 0.98 13.42 -1.74
N GLY A 89 2.31 13.37 -1.80
CA GLY A 89 3.14 14.20 -0.93
C GLY A 89 3.29 13.71 0.49
N TRP A 90 3.00 12.44 0.77
CA TRP A 90 3.19 11.88 2.11
C TRP A 90 4.67 11.63 2.43
N VAL A 91 5.51 11.62 1.41
CA VAL A 91 6.97 11.57 1.54
C VAL A 91 7.56 12.62 0.62
N THR A 92 8.82 12.99 0.85
CA THR A 92 9.53 13.91 -0.05
C THR A 92 9.80 13.24 -1.38
N LYS A 93 9.95 14.05 -2.45
CA LYS A 93 10.13 13.50 -3.80
C LYS A 93 11.38 12.65 -3.95
N ASP A 94 12.42 12.96 -3.17
CA ASP A 94 13.68 12.24 -3.21
C ASP A 94 13.74 11.06 -2.25
N LYS A 95 12.66 10.79 -1.52
CA LYS A 95 12.60 9.64 -0.62
C LYS A 95 12.62 8.35 -1.41
N ASN A 96 13.71 7.61 -1.32
CA ASN A 96 13.90 6.38 -2.08
C ASN A 96 14.92 5.49 -1.36
N PRO A 97 14.55 4.28 -0.93
CA PRO A 97 13.23 3.69 -1.04
C PRO A 97 12.24 4.21 0.02
N ILE A 98 10.97 3.93 -0.18
CA ILE A 98 9.98 4.02 0.89
C ILE A 98 9.96 2.66 1.58
N ARG A 99 10.10 2.63 2.90
CA ARG A 99 10.09 1.38 3.66
C ARG A 99 8.75 1.22 4.34
N LEU A 100 8.04 0.17 3.96
CA LEU A 100 6.71 -0.14 4.50
C LEU A 100 6.82 -1.32 5.46
N ASN A 101 6.36 -1.13 6.69
CA ASN A 101 6.36 -2.19 7.69
C ASN A 101 5.05 -2.97 7.58
N LEU A 102 5.13 -4.16 7.02
CA LEU A 102 4.02 -5.08 6.87
C LEU A 102 4.13 -6.19 7.92
N LYS A 103 3.10 -7.00 8.06
CA LYS A 103 3.18 -8.17 8.95
C LYS A 103 4.30 -9.12 8.54
N ALA A 104 4.58 -9.24 7.24
CA ALA A 104 5.65 -10.08 6.74
C ALA A 104 7.04 -9.48 6.95
N GLY A 105 7.14 -8.22 7.34
CA GLY A 105 8.41 -7.53 7.56
C GLY A 105 8.47 -6.20 6.85
N ILE A 106 9.62 -5.55 6.92
CA ILE A 106 9.83 -4.25 6.28
C ILE A 106 10.20 -4.48 4.81
N ILE A 107 9.42 -3.90 3.92
CA ILE A 107 9.61 -4.03 2.48
C ILE A 107 10.02 -2.67 1.91
N PRO A 108 11.22 -2.56 1.32
CA PRO A 108 11.61 -1.34 0.62
C PRO A 108 10.98 -1.28 -0.75
N VAL A 109 10.42 -0.14 -1.10
CA VAL A 109 9.84 0.10 -2.42
C VAL A 109 10.59 1.24 -3.07
N CYS A 110 11.32 0.93 -4.14
CA CYS A 110 12.12 1.90 -4.87
C CYS A 110 11.32 2.48 -6.02
N ALA A 111 11.59 3.74 -6.35
CA ALA A 111 11.03 4.37 -7.53
C ALA A 111 12.14 4.55 -8.56
N GLU A 112 11.83 4.25 -9.81
CA GLU A 112 12.75 4.48 -10.94
C GLU A 112 11.90 4.88 -12.14
N LYS A 113 12.21 6.06 -12.73
CA LYS A 113 11.49 6.57 -13.90
C LYS A 113 9.97 6.58 -13.71
N ASP A 114 9.52 7.11 -12.57
CA ASP A 114 8.09 7.21 -12.21
C ASP A 114 7.40 5.87 -11.97
N LYS A 115 8.17 4.80 -11.77
CA LYS A 115 7.63 3.49 -11.43
C LYS A 115 8.14 3.05 -10.08
N ASP A 116 7.26 2.42 -9.31
CA ASP A 116 7.63 1.84 -8.03
C ASP A 116 7.95 0.36 -8.18
N PHE A 117 9.06 -0.06 -7.59
CA PHE A 117 9.51 -1.44 -7.57
C PHE A 117 9.72 -1.85 -6.12
N MET A 118 9.47 -3.11 -5.83
CA MET A 118 9.71 -3.63 -4.49
C MET A 118 10.56 -4.90 -4.57
N GLN A 119 11.20 -5.23 -3.45
CA GLN A 119 11.90 -6.48 -3.30
C GLN A 119 10.99 -7.43 -2.52
N HIS A 120 10.63 -8.54 -3.15
CA HIS A 120 9.80 -9.55 -2.51
C HIS A 120 10.54 -10.14 -1.30
N PRO A 121 9.84 -10.54 -0.22
CA PRO A 121 10.49 -11.18 0.93
C PRO A 121 11.32 -12.41 0.57
N ALA A 122 11.00 -13.08 -0.56
CA ALA A 122 11.77 -14.20 -1.07
C ALA A 122 12.93 -13.75 -1.97
N ALA A 123 13.31 -12.47 -1.91
CA ALA A 123 14.43 -11.87 -2.64
C ALA A 123 14.23 -11.80 -4.15
N LYS A 124 12.99 -11.72 -4.61
CA LYS A 124 12.69 -11.53 -6.02
C LYS A 124 11.89 -10.26 -6.22
N THR A 125 12.11 -9.61 -7.37
CA THR A 125 11.32 -8.46 -7.74
C THR A 125 10.05 -8.90 -8.45
N LEU A 126 8.94 -8.18 -8.22
CA LEU A 126 7.64 -8.55 -8.78
C LEU A 126 7.17 -7.63 -9.89
N TYR A 127 7.94 -6.64 -10.24
CA TYR A 127 7.52 -5.63 -11.21
C TYR A 127 7.58 -6.13 -12.67
N GLU A 128 8.09 -7.31 -12.89
CA GLU A 128 8.24 -7.88 -14.23
C GLU A 128 6.99 -8.61 -14.72
N LEU A 129 5.91 -8.50 -14.01
CA LEU A 129 4.68 -9.20 -14.38
C LEU A 129 4.02 -8.59 -15.63
#